data_93deb51e97bfb2faf1980f1d26e0e640
#
_entry.id   93deb51e97bfb2faf1980f1d26e0e640
#
_cell.length_a   1.000
_cell.length_b   1.000
_cell.length_c   1.000
_cell.angle_alpha   90.00
_cell.angle_beta   90.00
_cell.angle_gamma   90.00
#
_symmetry.space_group_name_H-M   'P 1'
#
loop_
_entity.id
_entity.type
_entity.pdbx_description
1 polymer ?
#
loop_
_entity_poly.entity_id
_entity_poly.type
_entity_poly.pdbx_seq_one_letter_code
_entity_poly.pdbx_strand_id
1 'polypeptide(L)'
;MKKILSGILALCLSLALLSACDRGGQPDKTVTAGGLTFAKSYSEVYSALTDAQKAIAERNTLLNTGADSSEPNGAGAAGEGSEGTFYSGTNVQVEGVDEGDIVKTDGKYIYILRGSEMVVMQADGEDVTDVSNVFVGQDWEQTTTEDGLAHTQEKLPTELYLSGSRAVVVSAYSDWTDTGSADDTVTGFGQDYVAVDIYDVTDPTAPALVKSFGQDGYKIASRMIDGVLYLCSSYYPANPEKGDETTFAPRLYDGDAATVVPCGSIGLMPDGNSMTYAVAASYDIASGERLSSQSVLGGGDNVYMNKENLYLCASIYDDGAGKTYKDGSYTVTDYTSSVNTVVNRFAIADGKLTFAANGAVPGALNNQFSLDERDGYLRMATTEQTYSYSVYRDEKHDFENTKADEDGMQTRNDVYVLDASLKTVGSVTGLAEGEQVFSARFDGDYGYLCTYRQTDPVFAVDLTEPTNPKVVGELKLSGYSDYLHVWSDGLLFGLGMETQSVGANTTVDGMKLVMIDTSDPAKLHDLHTQAIDADYSEALNNHKAILVDSGKDIIAFPAENSYLVYGYSADDGFTLRKEISVSQWDGNNRGLYIGDYFYVVGSDQINVLDLNTLENVAQAIIPRG
;
A
#
# COMPACT_ATOMS: atom_id res chain seq x y z
N MET A 1 -48.53 3.99 47.46
CA MET A 1 -48.36 3.64 46.07
C MET A 1 -47.00 4.12 45.55
N LYS A 2 -45.88 3.62 46.07
CA LYS A 2 -44.52 3.91 45.63
C LYS A 2 -43.58 2.75 46.02
N LYS A 3 -43.94 1.48 45.74
CA LYS A 3 -43.07 0.31 45.95
C LYS A 3 -43.38 -0.87 45.01
N ILE A 4 -44.05 -0.66 43.87
CA ILE A 4 -44.38 -1.74 42.92
C ILE A 4 -43.78 -1.50 41.50
N LEU A 5 -43.03 -0.41 41.29
CA LEU A 5 -42.46 -0.08 39.98
C LEU A 5 -40.94 -0.40 39.85
N SER A 6 -40.32 -0.98 40.89
CA SER A 6 -38.89 -1.39 40.85
C SER A 6 -38.64 -2.89 40.58
N GLY A 7 -39.70 -3.68 40.45
CA GLY A 7 -39.57 -5.14 40.28
C GLY A 7 -39.73 -5.66 38.86
N ILE A 8 -40.15 -4.80 37.91
CA ILE A 8 -40.44 -5.24 36.52
C ILE A 8 -39.32 -4.89 35.56
N LEU A 9 -38.39 -3.99 35.91
CA LEU A 9 -37.25 -3.63 35.08
C LEU A 9 -36.01 -4.54 35.26
N ALA A 10 -36.02 -5.38 36.31
CA ALA A 10 -34.93 -6.37 36.55
C ALA A 10 -35.23 -7.78 36.01
N LEU A 11 -36.43 -8.03 35.45
CA LEU A 11 -36.82 -9.34 34.93
C LEU A 11 -36.82 -9.43 33.41
N CYS A 12 -36.58 -8.32 32.69
CA CYS A 12 -36.44 -8.30 31.23
C CYS A 12 -34.99 -8.35 30.77
N LEU A 13 -33.99 -8.30 31.65
CA LEU A 13 -32.57 -8.43 31.32
C LEU A 13 -31.98 -9.84 31.53
N SER A 14 -32.78 -10.80 31.99
CA SER A 14 -32.30 -12.16 32.30
C SER A 14 -32.91 -13.28 31.41
N LEU A 15 -33.64 -12.95 30.34
CA LEU A 15 -34.23 -13.95 29.44
C LEU A 15 -33.71 -13.88 27.98
N ALA A 16 -32.64 -13.12 27.73
CA ALA A 16 -31.95 -13.12 26.41
C ALA A 16 -30.67 -13.95 26.38
N LEU A 17 -30.45 -14.82 27.34
CA LEU A 17 -29.21 -15.64 27.45
C LEU A 17 -29.47 -17.15 27.45
N LEU A 18 -30.49 -17.65 26.73
CA LEU A 18 -30.67 -19.12 26.58
C LEU A 18 -31.35 -19.44 25.25
N SER A 19 -30.64 -19.31 24.14
CA SER A 19 -30.82 -20.14 22.94
C SER A 19 -29.73 -19.85 21.90
N ALA A 20 -28.53 -20.32 22.17
CA ALA A 20 -27.55 -20.70 21.15
C ALA A 20 -26.80 -21.91 21.72
N CYS A 21 -27.31 -23.07 21.44
CA CYS A 21 -26.58 -24.32 21.59
C CYS A 21 -26.18 -24.83 20.21
N ASP A 22 -24.88 -25.03 20.09
CA ASP A 22 -24.23 -26.11 19.37
C ASP A 22 -24.03 -25.96 17.86
N ARG A 23 -22.92 -25.32 17.53
CA ARG A 23 -21.94 -25.80 16.52
C ARG A 23 -20.57 -25.32 16.99
N GLY A 24 -19.62 -26.26 17.16
CA GLY A 24 -18.28 -26.00 17.68
C GLY A 24 -17.44 -25.13 16.73
N GLY A 25 -17.64 -23.81 16.83
CA GLY A 25 -16.73 -22.80 16.35
C GLY A 25 -16.11 -22.15 17.58
N GLN A 26 -14.81 -21.92 17.59
CA GLN A 26 -14.18 -21.07 18.60
C GLN A 26 -14.92 -19.72 18.61
N PRO A 27 -15.06 -19.07 19.78
CA PRO A 27 -15.67 -17.76 19.84
C PRO A 27 -14.81 -16.79 19.04
N ASP A 28 -15.42 -16.09 18.08
CA ASP A 28 -14.83 -14.94 17.40
C ASP A 28 -14.21 -14.03 18.45
N LYS A 29 -12.88 -13.95 18.47
CA LYS A 29 -12.17 -12.94 19.24
C LYS A 29 -12.52 -11.60 18.61
N THR A 30 -13.42 -10.84 19.22
CA THR A 30 -13.58 -9.42 18.90
C THR A 30 -12.26 -8.75 19.23
N VAL A 31 -11.49 -8.42 18.22
CA VAL A 31 -10.31 -7.57 18.37
C VAL A 31 -10.84 -6.19 18.74
N THR A 32 -10.72 -5.82 20.00
CA THR A 32 -10.99 -4.45 20.44
C THR A 32 -9.69 -3.67 20.27
N ALA A 33 -9.59 -2.84 19.23
CA ALA A 33 -8.64 -1.75 19.27
C ALA A 33 -9.01 -0.88 20.47
N GLY A 34 -8.19 -0.88 21.50
CA GLY A 34 -8.29 0.11 22.54
C GLY A 34 -8.01 1.47 21.90
N GLY A 35 -8.88 2.46 22.13
CA GLY A 35 -8.86 3.72 21.39
C GLY A 35 -7.50 4.43 21.43
N LEU A 36 -7.05 4.92 20.29
CA LEU A 36 -5.87 5.76 20.15
C LEU A 36 -5.96 6.96 21.12
N THR A 37 -4.92 7.22 21.88
CA THR A 37 -4.84 8.38 22.79
C THR A 37 -3.71 9.30 22.36
N PHE A 38 -3.96 10.62 22.33
CA PHE A 38 -2.91 11.58 22.01
C PHE A 38 -2.07 11.93 23.23
N ALA A 39 -0.74 11.98 23.02
CA ALA A 39 0.20 12.27 24.09
C ALA A 39 0.03 13.69 24.64
N LYS A 40 0.18 13.85 25.96
CA LYS A 40 0.16 15.16 26.65
C LYS A 40 1.55 15.74 26.82
N SER A 41 2.57 14.92 26.66
CA SER A 41 3.99 15.31 26.81
C SER A 41 4.90 14.33 26.03
N TYR A 42 6.09 14.77 25.67
CA TYR A 42 7.11 13.89 25.10
C TYR A 42 7.59 12.81 26.09
N SER A 43 7.43 13.02 27.39
CA SER A 43 7.69 11.96 28.37
C SER A 43 6.72 10.79 28.26
N GLU A 44 5.45 11.03 27.92
CA GLU A 44 4.48 9.95 27.62
C GLU A 44 4.84 9.22 26.33
N VAL A 45 5.26 9.95 25.28
CA VAL A 45 5.75 9.36 24.02
C VAL A 45 6.97 8.46 24.28
N TYR A 46 7.95 8.96 25.02
CA TYR A 46 9.15 8.20 25.36
C TYR A 46 8.82 6.93 26.19
N SER A 47 7.87 7.04 27.14
CA SER A 47 7.44 5.86 27.92
C SER A 47 6.78 4.81 27.02
N ALA A 48 5.85 5.20 26.17
CA ALA A 48 5.19 4.29 25.22
C ALA A 48 6.21 3.60 24.30
N LEU A 49 7.21 4.36 23.80
CA LEU A 49 8.28 3.84 22.96
C LEU A 49 9.14 2.79 23.69
N THR A 50 9.52 3.08 24.96
CA THR A 50 10.32 2.13 25.76
C THR A 50 9.52 0.90 26.18
N ASP A 51 8.22 1.03 26.40
CA ASP A 51 7.34 -0.11 26.66
C ASP A 51 7.21 -1.00 25.41
N ALA A 52 7.07 -0.41 24.22
CA ALA A 52 7.09 -1.13 22.95
C ALA A 52 8.43 -1.85 22.72
N GLN A 53 9.55 -1.16 22.95
CA GLN A 53 10.90 -1.76 22.83
C GLN A 53 11.05 -3.01 23.74
N LYS A 54 10.53 -2.93 24.96
CA LYS A 54 10.55 -4.05 25.91
C LYS A 54 9.69 -5.21 25.41
N ALA A 55 8.48 -4.93 24.93
CA ALA A 55 7.57 -5.95 24.38
C ALA A 55 8.19 -6.67 23.17
N ILE A 56 8.84 -5.92 22.25
CA ILE A 56 9.58 -6.49 21.11
C ILE A 56 10.72 -7.38 21.58
N ALA A 57 11.53 -6.94 22.57
CA ALA A 57 12.63 -7.73 23.10
C ALA A 57 12.16 -9.03 23.75
N GLU A 58 11.07 -8.99 24.52
CA GLU A 58 10.44 -10.17 25.11
C GLU A 58 9.94 -11.14 24.03
N ARG A 59 9.30 -10.64 22.98
CA ARG A 59 8.82 -11.44 21.85
C ARG A 59 9.98 -12.07 21.06
N ASN A 60 11.01 -11.30 20.72
CA ASN A 60 12.17 -11.81 19.98
C ASN A 60 12.91 -12.89 20.77
N THR A 61 12.94 -12.81 22.10
CA THR A 61 13.49 -13.87 22.94
C THR A 61 12.69 -15.17 22.80
N LEU A 62 11.37 -15.09 22.62
CA LEU A 62 10.48 -16.24 22.41
C LEU A 62 10.61 -16.84 21.01
N LEU A 63 10.87 -16.02 19.99
CA LEU A 63 10.91 -16.44 18.58
C LEU A 63 12.30 -16.82 18.06
N ASN A 64 13.39 -16.46 18.77
CA ASN A 64 14.79 -16.55 18.29
C ASN A 64 15.37 -17.96 18.19
N THR A 65 14.54 -18.99 17.93
CA THR A 65 14.97 -20.36 17.62
C THR A 65 14.49 -20.82 16.24
N GLY A 66 14.65 -19.99 15.23
CA GLY A 66 14.67 -20.37 13.81
C GLY A 66 13.33 -20.34 13.06
N ALA A 67 13.01 -19.22 12.50
CA ALA A 67 12.23 -19.17 11.26
C ALA A 67 12.65 -17.93 10.48
N ASP A 68 13.12 -18.15 9.28
CA ASP A 68 13.40 -17.12 8.29
C ASP A 68 12.05 -16.61 7.76
N SER A 69 11.70 -15.36 8.05
CA SER A 69 10.45 -14.75 7.58
C SER A 69 10.71 -14.02 6.26
N SER A 70 10.33 -14.65 5.15
CA SER A 70 10.18 -13.94 3.87
C SER A 70 8.87 -13.14 3.90
N GLU A 71 8.98 -11.82 3.84
CA GLU A 71 7.83 -10.94 3.63
C GLU A 71 7.23 -11.14 2.23
N PRO A 72 5.91 -11.27 2.09
CA PRO A 72 5.28 -11.28 0.77
C PRO A 72 5.19 -9.85 0.24
N ASN A 73 5.83 -9.59 -0.91
CA ASN A 73 5.60 -8.38 -1.70
C ASN A 73 4.20 -8.49 -2.35
N GLY A 74 3.26 -7.68 -1.90
CA GLY A 74 1.93 -7.58 -2.49
C GLY A 74 1.89 -6.61 -3.66
N ALA A 75 1.29 -7.05 -4.77
CA ALA A 75 1.03 -6.24 -5.95
C ALA A 75 -0.31 -5.48 -5.82
N GLY A 76 -0.40 -4.28 -6.40
CA GLY A 76 -1.56 -3.40 -6.28
C GLY A 76 -2.50 -3.43 -7.49
N ALA A 77 -3.79 -3.21 -7.29
CA ALA A 77 -4.81 -3.04 -8.33
C ALA A 77 -5.40 -1.61 -8.34
N ALA A 78 -5.87 -1.11 -9.48
CA ALA A 78 -6.09 0.31 -9.75
C ALA A 78 -7.55 0.74 -9.96
N GLY A 79 -7.77 2.05 -9.98
CA GLY A 79 -9.03 2.75 -10.18
C GLY A 79 -9.37 3.06 -11.65
N GLU A 80 -10.60 3.55 -11.88
CA GLU A 80 -11.16 3.88 -13.18
C GLU A 80 -10.43 5.04 -13.86
N GLY A 81 -10.21 4.91 -15.18
CA GLY A 81 -9.73 6.01 -16.02
C GLY A 81 -10.79 7.09 -16.21
N SER A 82 -10.41 8.37 -16.15
CA SER A 82 -11.30 9.51 -16.34
C SER A 82 -11.78 9.60 -17.80
N GLU A 83 -13.09 9.49 -18.06
CA GLU A 83 -13.67 9.75 -19.36
C GLU A 83 -13.52 11.23 -19.76
N GLY A 84 -12.94 11.48 -20.93
CA GLY A 84 -13.08 12.75 -21.65
C GLY A 84 -11.96 13.76 -21.56
N THR A 85 -10.78 13.42 -21.07
CA THR A 85 -9.61 14.30 -21.09
C THR A 85 -8.87 14.22 -22.43
N PHE A 86 -8.26 15.34 -22.87
CA PHE A 86 -7.43 15.42 -24.07
C PHE A 86 -6.13 14.60 -23.95
N TYR A 87 -5.77 14.20 -22.72
CA TYR A 87 -4.61 13.36 -22.40
C TYR A 87 -4.92 12.37 -21.29
N SER A 88 -4.17 11.27 -21.24
CA SER A 88 -4.29 10.26 -20.17
C SER A 88 -3.69 10.73 -18.84
N GLY A 89 -4.38 10.48 -17.75
CA GLY A 89 -3.83 10.60 -16.39
C GLY A 89 -3.03 9.36 -15.97
N THR A 90 -2.43 9.42 -14.79
CA THR A 90 -1.91 8.24 -14.10
C THR A 90 -3.07 7.34 -13.69
N ASN A 91 -2.89 6.04 -13.78
CA ASN A 91 -3.84 5.08 -13.24
C ASN A 91 -3.85 5.19 -11.71
N VAL A 92 -4.99 5.56 -11.12
CA VAL A 92 -5.14 5.86 -9.69
C VAL A 92 -6.17 4.94 -9.04
N GLN A 93 -6.05 4.71 -7.73
CA GLN A 93 -7.00 3.87 -7.00
C GLN A 93 -8.39 4.51 -6.87
N VAL A 94 -8.44 5.82 -6.61
CA VAL A 94 -9.67 6.57 -6.35
C VAL A 94 -9.72 7.79 -7.25
N GLU A 95 -10.80 7.94 -7.99
CA GLU A 95 -11.00 9.08 -8.88
C GLU A 95 -10.93 10.43 -8.14
N GLY A 96 -10.12 11.35 -8.69
CA GLY A 96 -9.89 12.67 -8.12
C GLY A 96 -8.96 12.69 -6.91
N VAL A 97 -8.30 11.58 -6.62
CA VAL A 97 -7.15 11.47 -5.71
C VAL A 97 -5.93 11.11 -6.57
N ASP A 98 -5.15 12.10 -6.98
CA ASP A 98 -3.99 11.86 -7.85
C ASP A 98 -2.88 11.12 -7.11
N GLU A 99 -2.21 10.23 -7.84
CA GLU A 99 -1.03 9.48 -7.38
C GLU A 99 0.20 9.93 -8.17
N GLY A 100 1.32 10.10 -7.46
CA GLY A 100 2.59 10.42 -8.10
C GLY A 100 3.09 9.26 -8.96
N ASP A 101 3.71 9.60 -10.09
CA ASP A 101 4.40 8.63 -10.96
C ASP A 101 5.70 9.23 -11.47
N ILE A 102 6.52 8.45 -12.12
CA ILE A 102 7.78 8.89 -12.73
C ILE A 102 7.58 9.66 -14.04
N VAL A 103 6.40 9.54 -14.66
CA VAL A 103 6.03 10.27 -15.89
C VAL A 103 4.67 10.92 -15.69
N LYS A 104 4.59 12.22 -15.94
CA LYS A 104 3.34 13.00 -15.92
C LYS A 104 3.24 13.89 -17.15
N THR A 105 2.02 14.26 -17.53
CA THR A 105 1.77 15.22 -18.61
C THR A 105 0.71 16.23 -18.21
N ASP A 106 0.84 17.45 -18.72
CA ASP A 106 -0.18 18.51 -18.66
C ASP A 106 -0.98 18.64 -19.98
N GLY A 107 -0.77 17.69 -20.91
CA GLY A 107 -1.37 17.68 -22.24
C GLY A 107 -0.58 18.46 -23.29
N LYS A 108 0.55 19.06 -22.93
CA LYS A 108 1.46 19.76 -23.83
C LYS A 108 2.92 19.37 -23.62
N TYR A 109 3.29 19.16 -22.36
CA TYR A 109 4.62 18.72 -21.97
C TYR A 109 4.54 17.37 -21.29
N ILE A 110 5.59 16.57 -21.46
CA ILE A 110 5.83 15.32 -20.76
C ILE A 110 6.98 15.56 -19.79
N TYR A 111 6.73 15.35 -18.51
CA TYR A 111 7.69 15.49 -17.42
C TYR A 111 8.12 14.08 -17.00
N ILE A 112 9.42 13.85 -16.96
CA ILE A 112 10.00 12.51 -16.76
C ILE A 112 11.02 12.58 -15.63
N LEU A 113 10.87 11.76 -14.59
CA LEU A 113 11.92 11.51 -13.62
C LEU A 113 12.84 10.41 -14.13
N ARG A 114 14.13 10.70 -14.17
CA ARG A 114 15.16 9.75 -14.61
C ARG A 114 16.41 9.92 -13.74
N GLY A 115 16.66 8.96 -12.86
CA GLY A 115 17.71 9.09 -11.86
C GLY A 115 17.53 10.35 -11.03
N SER A 116 18.53 11.22 -10.97
CA SER A 116 18.49 12.49 -10.24
C SER A 116 17.90 13.66 -11.04
N GLU A 117 17.39 13.44 -12.25
CA GLU A 117 16.95 14.47 -13.17
C GLU A 117 15.43 14.48 -13.37
N MET A 118 14.87 15.68 -13.57
CA MET A 118 13.55 15.90 -14.18
C MET A 118 13.76 16.44 -15.60
N VAL A 119 13.37 15.67 -16.60
CA VAL A 119 13.42 16.05 -18.01
C VAL A 119 12.05 16.52 -18.45
N VAL A 120 11.99 17.63 -19.17
CA VAL A 120 10.76 18.18 -19.74
C VAL A 120 10.85 18.12 -21.26
N MET A 121 9.92 17.38 -21.87
CA MET A 121 9.79 17.24 -23.31
C MET A 121 8.51 17.94 -23.77
N GLN A 122 8.55 18.73 -24.82
CA GLN A 122 7.35 19.26 -25.47
C GLN A 122 6.80 18.22 -26.43
N ALA A 123 5.52 17.88 -26.32
CA ALA A 123 4.82 16.97 -27.21
C ALA A 123 3.84 17.80 -28.09
N ASP A 124 4.20 17.96 -29.36
CA ASP A 124 3.35 18.60 -30.38
C ASP A 124 3.06 17.60 -31.50
N GLY A 125 2.16 16.66 -31.19
CA GLY A 125 1.85 15.56 -32.09
C GLY A 125 3.05 14.61 -32.27
N GLU A 126 3.48 14.42 -33.51
CA GLU A 126 4.65 13.60 -33.86
C GLU A 126 6.00 14.28 -33.49
N ASP A 127 5.98 15.60 -33.34
CA ASP A 127 7.17 16.37 -32.98
C ASP A 127 7.33 16.39 -31.45
N VAL A 128 8.31 15.62 -30.94
CA VAL A 128 8.68 15.63 -29.52
C VAL A 128 10.08 16.23 -29.41
N THR A 129 10.19 17.33 -28.66
CA THR A 129 11.44 18.08 -28.53
C THR A 129 11.84 18.28 -27.08
N ASP A 130 13.16 18.21 -26.83
CA ASP A 130 13.74 18.54 -25.53
C ASP A 130 13.52 20.01 -25.20
N VAL A 131 13.11 20.29 -23.97
CA VAL A 131 12.82 21.63 -23.46
C VAL A 131 13.77 22.01 -22.35
N SER A 132 13.92 21.14 -21.36
CA SER A 132 14.84 21.38 -20.24
C SER A 132 15.17 20.07 -19.52
N ASN A 133 16.32 20.09 -18.86
CA ASN A 133 16.76 19.05 -17.96
C ASN A 133 17.25 19.69 -16.66
N VAL A 134 16.68 19.32 -15.53
CA VAL A 134 16.95 19.92 -14.22
C VAL A 134 17.32 18.83 -13.21
N PHE A 135 18.44 19.03 -12.51
CA PHE A 135 18.79 18.18 -11.38
C PHE A 135 17.82 18.46 -10.21
N VAL A 136 17.06 17.46 -9.83
CA VAL A 136 16.06 17.49 -8.74
C VAL A 136 16.42 16.54 -7.61
N GLY A 137 17.41 15.68 -7.83
CA GLY A 137 17.99 14.75 -6.88
C GLY A 137 19.49 14.99 -6.68
N GLN A 138 20.13 14.05 -6.03
CA GLN A 138 21.57 13.95 -5.87
C GLN A 138 21.94 12.48 -5.99
N ASP A 139 22.83 12.16 -6.92
CA ASP A 139 23.37 10.81 -7.03
C ASP A 139 24.15 10.42 -5.77
N TRP A 140 24.26 9.14 -5.54
CA TRP A 140 25.02 8.61 -4.42
C TRP A 140 26.46 9.15 -4.42
N GLU A 141 26.81 9.84 -3.35
CA GLU A 141 28.13 10.43 -3.14
C GLU A 141 28.72 9.90 -1.84
N GLN A 142 29.96 9.45 -1.91
CA GLN A 142 30.71 9.04 -0.70
C GLN A 142 31.89 9.99 -0.49
N THR A 143 31.93 10.59 0.69
CA THR A 143 33.00 11.45 1.15
C THR A 143 33.68 10.83 2.38
N THR A 144 34.72 11.45 2.88
CA THR A 144 35.35 11.06 4.15
C THR A 144 35.27 12.24 5.10
N THR A 145 34.74 12.03 6.30
CA THR A 145 34.66 13.06 7.34
C THR A 145 36.06 13.44 7.85
N GLU A 146 36.16 14.54 8.62
CA GLU A 146 37.43 14.96 9.24
C GLU A 146 38.02 13.89 10.15
N ASP A 147 37.18 13.06 10.77
CA ASP A 147 37.58 11.93 11.64
C ASP A 147 37.90 10.66 10.85
N GLY A 148 37.86 10.69 9.52
CA GLY A 148 38.19 9.58 8.64
C GLY A 148 37.09 8.55 8.43
N LEU A 149 35.85 8.85 8.82
CA LEU A 149 34.69 7.97 8.61
C LEU A 149 34.11 8.14 7.20
N ALA A 150 33.56 7.07 6.66
CA ALA A 150 32.83 7.13 5.40
C ALA A 150 31.47 7.83 5.62
N HIS A 151 31.18 8.82 4.80
CA HIS A 151 29.93 9.57 4.81
C HIS A 151 29.29 9.51 3.43
N THR A 152 28.02 9.13 3.38
CA THR A 152 27.27 8.95 2.13
C THR A 152 26.00 9.81 2.14
N GLN A 153 25.72 10.41 1.00
CA GLN A 153 24.48 11.16 0.76
C GLN A 153 23.88 10.76 -0.58
N GLU A 154 22.53 10.67 -0.59
CA GLU A 154 21.77 10.42 -1.80
C GLU A 154 20.39 11.10 -1.69
N LYS A 155 19.89 11.63 -2.81
CA LYS A 155 18.51 12.09 -2.94
C LYS A 155 17.93 11.52 -4.23
N LEU A 156 17.12 10.49 -4.09
CA LEU A 156 16.53 9.74 -5.21
C LEU A 156 15.08 10.18 -5.45
N PRO A 157 14.76 10.88 -6.54
CA PRO A 157 13.40 11.18 -6.97
C PRO A 157 12.61 9.91 -7.25
N THR A 158 11.40 9.81 -6.71
CA THR A 158 10.56 8.60 -6.81
C THR A 158 9.18 8.88 -7.40
N GLU A 159 8.66 10.08 -7.23
CA GLU A 159 7.32 10.46 -7.71
C GLU A 159 7.28 11.92 -8.12
N LEU A 160 6.48 12.18 -9.13
CA LEU A 160 6.19 13.50 -9.70
C LEU A 160 4.69 13.75 -9.70
N TYR A 161 4.29 14.97 -9.36
CA TYR A 161 2.94 15.49 -9.54
C TYR A 161 2.98 16.80 -10.34
N LEU A 162 1.89 17.07 -11.03
CA LEU A 162 1.65 18.36 -11.68
C LEU A 162 0.39 19.01 -11.09
N SER A 163 0.50 20.27 -10.70
CA SER A 163 -0.63 21.05 -10.18
C SER A 163 -0.55 22.50 -10.68
N GLY A 164 -1.34 22.81 -11.70
CA GLY A 164 -1.27 24.11 -12.38
C GLY A 164 0.13 24.38 -12.93
N SER A 165 0.79 25.46 -12.47
CA SER A 165 2.16 25.79 -12.86
C SER A 165 3.23 25.23 -11.91
N ARG A 166 2.91 24.20 -11.17
CA ARG A 166 3.84 23.55 -10.22
C ARG A 166 4.10 22.10 -10.62
N ALA A 167 5.37 21.72 -10.60
CA ALA A 167 5.82 20.34 -10.55
C ALA A 167 6.29 20.03 -9.13
N VAL A 168 5.84 18.90 -8.58
CA VAL A 168 6.19 18.46 -7.22
C VAL A 168 6.95 17.17 -7.31
N VAL A 169 8.19 17.16 -6.85
CA VAL A 169 9.06 15.98 -6.84
C VAL A 169 9.14 15.45 -5.42
N VAL A 170 8.75 14.20 -5.24
CA VAL A 170 8.92 13.46 -3.99
C VAL A 170 10.14 12.56 -4.12
N SER A 171 11.07 12.67 -3.16
CA SER A 171 12.35 11.95 -3.19
C SER A 171 12.58 11.20 -1.88
N ALA A 172 13.24 10.06 -1.97
CA ALA A 172 13.92 9.45 -0.82
C ALA A 172 15.26 10.17 -0.61
N TYR A 173 15.52 10.60 0.62
CA TYR A 173 16.80 11.19 1.01
C TYR A 173 17.45 10.35 2.09
N SER A 174 18.72 10.04 1.91
CA SER A 174 19.55 9.35 2.89
C SER A 174 20.85 10.11 3.10
N ASP A 175 21.21 10.28 4.37
CA ASP A 175 22.46 10.89 4.82
C ASP A 175 23.02 10.01 5.94
N TRP A 176 24.13 9.33 5.69
CA TRP A 176 24.65 8.31 6.59
C TRP A 176 26.15 8.41 6.80
N THR A 177 26.58 8.33 8.05
CA THR A 177 28.01 8.25 8.43
C THR A 177 28.28 6.87 9.03
N ASP A 178 29.16 6.10 8.39
CA ASP A 178 29.60 4.79 8.86
C ASP A 178 30.67 4.94 9.95
N THR A 179 30.43 4.39 11.13
CA THR A 179 31.36 4.40 12.26
C THR A 179 32.28 3.18 12.28
N GLY A 180 32.23 2.34 11.25
CA GLY A 180 32.99 1.09 11.14
C GLY A 180 32.18 -0.13 11.58
N SER A 181 32.58 -1.31 11.14
CA SER A 181 31.94 -2.56 11.54
C SER A 181 32.67 -3.21 12.69
N ALA A 182 31.93 -3.55 13.74
CA ALA A 182 32.34 -4.58 14.68
C ALA A 182 31.50 -5.83 14.39
N ASP A 183 32.13 -6.94 14.04
CA ASP A 183 31.48 -8.24 13.82
C ASP A 183 30.39 -8.28 12.71
N ASP A 184 30.74 -7.87 11.49
CA ASP A 184 29.86 -7.89 10.30
C ASP A 184 28.55 -7.04 10.40
N THR A 185 28.37 -6.26 11.45
CA THR A 185 27.28 -5.28 11.54
C THR A 185 27.79 -3.90 11.16
N VAL A 186 27.18 -3.28 10.15
CA VAL A 186 27.42 -1.87 9.81
C VAL A 186 26.85 -1.02 10.96
N THR A 187 27.74 -0.30 11.64
CA THR A 187 27.35 0.66 12.67
C THR A 187 27.54 2.07 12.15
N GLY A 188 26.58 2.94 12.36
CA GLY A 188 26.64 4.31 11.88
C GLY A 188 25.52 5.16 12.46
N PHE A 189 25.53 6.42 12.09
CA PHE A 189 24.46 7.37 12.38
C PHE A 189 24.12 8.17 11.14
N GLY A 190 22.86 8.51 11.01
CA GLY A 190 22.38 9.26 9.86
C GLY A 190 20.89 9.56 10.00
N GLN A 191 20.34 10.04 8.92
CA GLN A 191 18.91 10.29 8.81
C GLN A 191 18.41 9.91 7.44
N ASP A 192 17.25 9.27 7.44
CA ASP A 192 16.45 9.05 6.24
C ASP A 192 15.18 9.88 6.37
N TYR A 193 14.84 10.59 5.31
CA TYR A 193 13.58 11.34 5.27
C TYR A 193 13.01 11.39 3.86
N VAL A 194 11.72 11.65 3.76
CA VAL A 194 11.08 11.92 2.48
C VAL A 194 11.18 13.42 2.20
N ALA A 195 11.85 13.78 1.11
CA ALA A 195 11.94 15.14 0.63
C ALA A 195 10.83 15.45 -0.39
N VAL A 196 10.31 16.66 -0.38
CA VAL A 196 9.34 17.18 -1.33
C VAL A 196 9.82 18.53 -1.83
N ASP A 197 10.09 18.62 -3.13
CA ASP A 197 10.49 19.85 -3.80
C ASP A 197 9.40 20.35 -4.73
N ILE A 198 9.07 21.61 -4.60
CA ILE A 198 8.10 22.29 -5.46
C ILE A 198 8.85 23.18 -6.45
N TYR A 199 8.67 22.92 -7.73
CA TYR A 199 9.23 23.71 -8.83
C TYR A 199 8.14 24.56 -9.48
N ASP A 200 8.49 25.80 -9.82
CA ASP A 200 7.71 26.63 -10.73
C ASP A 200 8.05 26.20 -12.17
N VAL A 201 7.05 25.74 -12.89
CA VAL A 201 7.14 25.33 -14.29
C VAL A 201 6.30 26.22 -15.21
N THR A 202 5.97 27.44 -14.78
CA THR A 202 5.31 28.45 -15.62
C THR A 202 6.08 28.67 -16.92
N ASP A 203 7.41 28.66 -16.84
CA ASP A 203 8.32 28.55 -17.98
C ASP A 203 8.99 27.16 -17.95
N PRO A 204 8.50 26.20 -18.75
CA PRO A 204 9.06 24.85 -18.77
C PRO A 204 10.50 24.77 -19.25
N THR A 205 11.02 25.85 -19.90
CA THR A 205 12.43 25.90 -20.33
C THR A 205 13.39 26.20 -19.18
N ALA A 206 12.87 26.66 -18.03
CA ALA A 206 13.66 27.05 -16.86
C ALA A 206 12.91 26.73 -15.55
N PRO A 207 12.61 25.46 -15.26
CA PRO A 207 11.99 25.06 -13.99
C PRO A 207 12.80 25.57 -12.81
N ALA A 208 12.15 26.24 -11.85
CA ALA A 208 12.82 26.86 -10.72
C ALA A 208 12.32 26.31 -9.39
N LEU A 209 13.23 25.87 -8.52
CA LEU A 209 12.89 25.44 -7.16
C LEU A 209 12.30 26.61 -6.37
N VAL A 210 11.08 26.41 -5.86
CA VAL A 210 10.35 27.42 -5.08
C VAL A 210 10.41 27.11 -3.60
N LYS A 211 10.25 25.83 -3.24
CA LYS A 211 10.13 25.41 -1.85
C LYS A 211 10.54 23.94 -1.70
N SER A 212 11.15 23.63 -0.54
CA SER A 212 11.45 22.27 -0.12
C SER A 212 10.82 21.99 1.22
N PHE A 213 10.26 20.79 1.37
CA PHE A 213 9.75 20.23 2.61
C PHE A 213 10.34 18.84 2.84
N GLY A 214 10.04 18.27 4.01
CA GLY A 214 10.32 16.87 4.27
C GLY A 214 9.71 16.40 5.58
N GLN A 215 9.77 15.09 5.78
CA GLN A 215 9.42 14.42 7.04
C GLN A 215 10.26 13.17 7.23
N ASP A 216 10.65 12.88 8.48
CA ASP A 216 11.46 11.71 8.81
C ASP A 216 10.87 10.40 8.31
N GLY A 217 11.75 9.46 7.98
CA GLY A 217 11.46 8.08 7.63
C GLY A 217 11.32 7.82 6.13
N TYR A 218 10.84 6.62 5.80
CA TYR A 218 10.62 6.15 4.43
C TYR A 218 9.19 6.42 3.97
N LYS A 219 9.01 6.75 2.69
CA LYS A 219 7.68 6.98 2.13
C LYS A 219 6.82 5.72 2.20
N ILE A 220 5.63 5.83 2.80
CA ILE A 220 4.57 4.83 2.68
C ILE A 220 3.75 5.13 1.43
N ALA A 221 3.20 6.35 1.34
CA ALA A 221 2.38 6.80 0.22
C ALA A 221 2.37 8.33 0.13
N SER A 222 2.09 8.83 -1.06
CA SER A 222 1.70 10.22 -1.26
C SER A 222 0.44 10.29 -2.12
N ARG A 223 -0.38 11.32 -1.92
CA ARG A 223 -1.62 11.57 -2.67
C ARG A 223 -1.79 13.06 -2.86
N MET A 224 -2.41 13.46 -3.98
CA MET A 224 -2.75 14.86 -4.19
C MET A 224 -4.24 15.03 -4.48
N ILE A 225 -4.88 15.96 -3.76
CA ILE A 225 -6.28 16.35 -3.97
C ILE A 225 -6.34 17.87 -4.06
N ASP A 226 -6.85 18.40 -5.18
CA ASP A 226 -7.11 19.83 -5.39
C ASP A 226 -5.89 20.73 -5.04
N GLY A 227 -4.67 20.29 -5.39
CA GLY A 227 -3.43 21.02 -5.14
C GLY A 227 -2.90 20.91 -3.70
N VAL A 228 -3.44 20.06 -2.89
CA VAL A 228 -2.90 19.69 -1.56
C VAL A 228 -2.23 18.32 -1.65
N LEU A 229 -0.94 18.28 -1.35
CA LEU A 229 -0.19 17.03 -1.22
C LEU A 229 -0.35 16.46 0.20
N TYR A 230 -0.73 15.21 0.31
CA TYR A 230 -0.74 14.41 1.54
C TYR A 230 0.38 13.39 1.47
N LEU A 231 1.32 13.48 2.41
CA LEU A 231 2.50 12.64 2.47
C LEU A 231 2.44 11.76 3.73
N CYS A 232 2.61 10.45 3.55
CA CYS A 232 2.70 9.48 4.63
C CYS A 232 4.08 8.83 4.61
N SER A 233 4.75 8.79 5.78
CA SER A 233 6.04 8.11 5.95
C SER A 233 6.07 7.23 7.20
N SER A 234 6.97 6.26 7.20
CA SER A 234 7.26 5.34 8.30
C SER A 234 8.61 5.70 8.91
N TYR A 235 8.63 6.10 10.18
CA TYR A 235 9.84 6.53 10.88
C TYR A 235 10.13 5.61 12.07
N TYR A 236 11.37 5.15 12.16
CA TYR A 236 11.88 4.35 13.27
C TYR A 236 13.02 5.11 13.99
N PRO A 237 12.87 5.47 15.27
CA PRO A 237 13.95 6.12 16.02
C PRO A 237 15.00 5.10 16.45
N ALA A 238 16.22 5.22 15.92
CA ALA A 238 17.29 4.25 16.17
C ALA A 238 17.82 4.28 17.62
N ASN A 239 18.00 5.48 18.20
CA ASN A 239 18.63 5.67 19.51
C ASN A 239 17.87 6.71 20.35
N PRO A 240 16.70 6.34 20.92
CA PRO A 240 15.89 7.28 21.70
C PRO A 240 16.57 7.65 23.02
N GLU A 241 16.75 8.94 23.29
CA GLU A 241 17.33 9.47 24.51
C GLU A 241 16.27 10.16 25.38
N LYS A 242 16.20 9.79 26.66
CA LYS A 242 15.23 10.38 27.58
C LYS A 242 15.49 11.85 27.81
N GLY A 243 14.51 12.70 27.46
CA GLY A 243 14.57 14.14 27.67
C GLY A 243 15.12 14.92 26.48
N ASP A 244 15.41 14.23 25.38
CA ASP A 244 15.71 14.83 24.08
C ASP A 244 14.72 14.29 23.03
N GLU A 245 13.63 15.01 22.82
CA GLU A 245 12.56 14.64 21.88
C GLU A 245 13.03 14.59 20.43
N THR A 246 14.14 15.23 20.08
CA THR A 246 14.67 15.22 18.70
C THR A 246 15.25 13.86 18.32
N THR A 247 15.51 12.99 19.29
CA THR A 247 16.07 11.63 19.09
C THR A 247 14.99 10.56 18.92
N PHE A 248 13.74 10.86 19.27
CA PHE A 248 12.69 9.83 19.27
C PHE A 248 11.32 10.26 18.71
N ALA A 249 11.06 11.54 18.58
CA ALA A 249 9.82 12.01 17.96
C ALA A 249 10.08 12.44 16.49
N PRO A 250 9.17 12.14 15.54
CA PRO A 250 9.39 12.46 14.13
C PRO A 250 9.60 13.96 13.91
N ARG A 251 10.49 14.30 12.98
CA ARG A 251 10.76 15.68 12.56
C ARG A 251 10.10 15.97 11.22
N LEU A 252 9.76 17.25 11.04
CA LEU A 252 9.23 17.81 9.81
C LEU A 252 10.19 18.94 9.38
N TYR A 253 10.53 18.96 8.11
CA TYR A 253 11.49 19.88 7.54
C TYR A 253 10.80 20.98 6.74
N ASP A 254 11.33 22.19 6.81
CA ASP A 254 10.97 23.35 5.99
C ASP A 254 12.30 23.98 5.52
N GLY A 255 12.74 23.61 4.30
CA GLY A 255 14.11 23.79 3.88
C GLY A 255 15.06 23.11 4.86
N ASP A 256 16.08 23.81 5.34
CA ASP A 256 17.06 23.30 6.32
C ASP A 256 16.55 23.28 7.77
N ALA A 257 15.37 23.85 8.03
CA ALA A 257 14.83 23.94 9.38
C ALA A 257 14.03 22.68 9.74
N ALA A 258 14.42 21.99 10.82
CA ALA A 258 13.70 20.85 11.35
C ALA A 258 12.87 21.23 12.59
N THR A 259 11.65 20.72 12.68
CA THR A 259 10.76 20.87 13.84
C THR A 259 10.18 19.52 14.22
N VAL A 260 10.15 19.20 15.51
CA VAL A 260 9.56 17.95 16.00
C VAL A 260 8.03 18.03 15.89
N VAL A 261 7.38 16.94 15.50
CA VAL A 261 5.90 16.82 15.54
C VAL A 261 5.42 17.13 16.95
N PRO A 262 4.47 18.06 17.15
CA PRO A 262 3.96 18.38 18.48
C PRO A 262 3.43 17.14 19.21
N CYS A 263 3.77 16.95 20.49
CA CYS A 263 3.37 15.75 21.23
C CYS A 263 1.84 15.54 21.21
N GLY A 264 1.04 16.61 21.23
CA GLY A 264 -0.42 16.55 21.11
C GLY A 264 -0.95 16.10 19.73
N SER A 265 -0.08 15.95 18.74
CA SER A 265 -0.38 15.38 17.43
C SER A 265 0.17 13.95 17.27
N ILE A 266 0.75 13.37 18.34
CA ILE A 266 1.25 12.00 18.35
C ILE A 266 0.23 11.11 19.06
N GLY A 267 -0.44 10.25 18.29
CA GLY A 267 -1.33 9.21 18.78
C GLY A 267 -0.50 8.03 19.31
N LEU A 268 -0.85 7.55 20.49
CA LEU A 268 -0.26 6.38 21.12
C LEU A 268 -1.25 5.23 21.02
N MET A 269 -0.85 4.16 20.35
CA MET A 269 -1.64 2.93 20.31
C MET A 269 -1.54 2.25 21.68
N PRO A 270 -2.67 1.88 22.31
CA PRO A 270 -2.63 1.03 23.49
C PRO A 270 -2.10 -0.33 23.05
N ASP A 271 -1.38 -1.02 23.89
CA ASP A 271 -0.79 -2.32 23.60
C ASP A 271 0.16 -2.30 22.38
N GLY A 272 0.72 -1.12 22.04
CA GLY A 272 1.65 -0.95 20.93
C GLY A 272 2.91 -1.78 21.14
N ASN A 273 3.18 -2.68 20.20
CA ASN A 273 4.37 -3.52 20.16
C ASN A 273 5.32 -3.13 19.00
N SER A 274 5.22 -1.91 18.53
CA SER A 274 6.06 -1.34 17.47
C SER A 274 6.62 0.01 17.90
N MET A 275 7.91 0.22 17.61
CA MET A 275 8.60 1.50 17.79
C MET A 275 8.45 2.43 16.59
N THR A 276 7.80 1.97 15.52
CA THR A 276 7.65 2.71 14.28
C THR A 276 6.52 3.72 14.39
N TYR A 277 6.76 4.91 13.86
CA TYR A 277 5.72 5.93 13.69
C TYR A 277 5.21 5.93 12.24
N ALA A 278 3.91 6.00 12.05
CA ALA A 278 3.34 6.53 10.83
C ALA A 278 3.21 8.05 10.98
N VAL A 279 3.76 8.80 10.04
CA VAL A 279 3.70 10.27 10.01
C VAL A 279 2.89 10.68 8.79
N ALA A 280 1.85 11.48 8.98
CA ALA A 280 1.04 12.04 7.90
C ALA A 280 1.05 13.57 7.97
N ALA A 281 1.42 14.22 6.89
CA ALA A 281 1.39 15.68 6.77
C ALA A 281 0.73 16.12 5.47
N SER A 282 0.13 17.30 5.47
CA SER A 282 -0.48 17.91 4.28
C SER A 282 0.14 19.25 3.97
N TYR A 283 0.32 19.52 2.66
CA TYR A 283 1.01 20.69 2.13
C TYR A 283 0.20 21.32 1.00
N ASP A 284 -0.10 22.60 1.10
CA ASP A 284 -0.67 23.37 0.00
C ASP A 284 0.45 23.71 -1.01
N ILE A 285 0.33 23.20 -2.23
CA ILE A 285 1.40 23.31 -3.24
C ILE A 285 1.50 24.72 -3.83
N ALA A 286 0.41 25.48 -3.85
CA ALA A 286 0.42 26.84 -4.39
C ALA A 286 1.10 27.83 -3.45
N SER A 287 0.81 27.76 -2.15
CA SER A 287 1.40 28.65 -1.14
C SER A 287 2.74 28.13 -0.60
N GLY A 288 3.00 26.82 -0.68
CA GLY A 288 4.13 26.18 -0.04
C GLY A 288 3.98 26.12 1.48
N GLU A 289 2.77 26.03 2.01
CA GLU A 289 2.52 25.96 3.46
C GLU A 289 2.16 24.53 3.88
N ARG A 290 2.70 24.08 5.03
CA ARG A 290 2.23 22.88 5.70
C ARG A 290 0.92 23.18 6.43
N LEU A 291 -0.17 22.50 6.04
CA LEU A 291 -1.50 22.72 6.58
C LEU A 291 -1.76 21.95 7.87
N SER A 292 -1.25 20.73 7.97
CA SER A 292 -1.40 19.87 9.16
C SER A 292 -0.32 18.80 9.24
N SER A 293 -0.14 18.23 10.43
CA SER A 293 0.66 17.03 10.66
C SER A 293 0.07 16.21 11.80
N GLN A 294 0.07 14.91 11.63
CA GLN A 294 -0.37 13.89 12.59
C GLN A 294 0.67 12.76 12.60
N SER A 295 0.78 12.07 13.72
CA SER A 295 1.63 10.88 13.81
C SER A 295 0.97 9.84 14.69
N VAL A 296 1.24 8.55 14.41
CA VAL A 296 0.78 7.43 15.24
C VAL A 296 1.98 6.56 15.57
N LEU A 297 2.28 6.42 16.86
CA LEU A 297 3.23 5.43 17.35
C LEU A 297 2.54 4.06 17.41
N GLY A 298 3.05 3.10 16.69
CA GLY A 298 2.48 1.78 16.48
C GLY A 298 2.55 1.34 15.02
N GLY A 299 3.13 2.20 14.17
CA GLY A 299 3.36 1.91 12.77
C GLY A 299 2.18 2.22 11.84
N GLY A 300 2.40 1.94 10.58
CA GLY A 300 1.47 2.03 9.47
C GLY A 300 2.23 1.62 8.23
N ASP A 301 1.67 0.68 7.48
CA ASP A 301 2.27 0.09 6.29
C ASP A 301 1.38 0.24 5.06
N ASN A 302 0.08 0.46 5.26
CA ASN A 302 -0.88 0.66 4.20
C ASN A 302 -1.66 1.96 4.36
N VAL A 303 -1.92 2.61 3.23
CA VAL A 303 -2.67 3.87 3.15
C VAL A 303 -3.78 3.73 2.12
N TYR A 304 -5.00 4.02 2.53
CA TYR A 304 -6.13 4.28 1.63
C TYR A 304 -6.59 5.73 1.80
N MET A 305 -6.95 6.37 0.72
CA MET A 305 -7.38 7.77 0.76
C MET A 305 -8.46 8.04 -0.27
N ASN A 306 -9.51 8.72 0.16
CA ASN A 306 -10.49 9.36 -0.71
C ASN A 306 -10.53 10.88 -0.43
N LYS A 307 -11.47 11.61 -1.03
CA LYS A 307 -11.56 13.07 -0.87
C LYS A 307 -11.89 13.54 0.56
N GLU A 308 -12.43 12.66 1.39
CA GLU A 308 -12.96 12.99 2.72
C GLU A 308 -12.12 12.39 3.85
N ASN A 309 -11.42 11.29 3.59
CA ASN A 309 -10.73 10.53 4.62
C ASN A 309 -9.38 10.00 4.15
N LEU A 310 -8.44 9.96 5.09
CA LEU A 310 -7.21 9.22 5.00
C LEU A 310 -7.21 8.12 6.07
N TYR A 311 -6.93 6.89 5.66
CA TYR A 311 -6.82 5.71 6.51
C TYR A 311 -5.37 5.24 6.55
N LEU A 312 -4.79 5.24 7.77
CA LEU A 312 -3.49 4.64 8.05
C LEU A 312 -3.73 3.29 8.71
N CYS A 313 -3.28 2.23 8.05
CA CYS A 313 -3.42 0.86 8.52
C CYS A 313 -2.07 0.32 8.99
N ALA A 314 -2.09 -0.45 10.09
CA ALA A 314 -0.92 -1.09 10.67
C ALA A 314 -1.20 -2.56 10.96
N SER A 315 -0.27 -3.43 10.57
CA SER A 315 -0.30 -4.84 10.94
C SER A 315 0.26 -5.04 12.35
N ILE A 316 -0.53 -5.60 13.26
CA ILE A 316 -0.15 -5.86 14.64
C ILE A 316 -0.25 -7.36 14.91
N TYR A 317 0.82 -7.94 15.46
CA TYR A 317 0.85 -9.33 15.87
C TYR A 317 0.39 -9.48 17.33
N ASP A 318 -0.47 -10.47 17.57
CA ASP A 318 -0.96 -10.87 18.89
C ASP A 318 -0.56 -12.34 19.14
N ASP A 319 0.35 -12.56 20.09
CA ASP A 319 0.80 -13.91 20.46
C ASP A 319 -0.18 -14.60 21.45
N GLY A 320 -1.27 -13.92 21.81
CA GLY A 320 -2.28 -14.44 22.71
C GLY A 320 -1.78 -14.75 24.11
N ALA A 321 -2.67 -15.16 24.97
CA ALA A 321 -2.31 -15.63 26.32
C ALA A 321 -1.86 -17.10 26.23
N GLY A 322 -0.57 -17.35 26.43
CA GLY A 322 0.00 -18.70 26.39
C GLY A 322 -0.61 -19.64 27.43
N LYS A 323 -0.82 -20.90 27.06
CA LYS A 323 -1.29 -21.96 27.96
C LYS A 323 -0.10 -22.76 28.50
N THR A 324 0.20 -22.61 29.80
CA THR A 324 1.35 -23.24 30.45
C THR A 324 0.98 -24.54 31.15
N TYR A 325 1.81 -25.57 30.99
CA TYR A 325 1.71 -26.86 31.67
C TYR A 325 3.11 -27.49 31.87
N LYS A 326 3.15 -28.64 32.61
CA LYS A 326 4.40 -29.40 32.79
C LYS A 326 4.40 -30.62 31.88
N ASP A 327 5.53 -30.83 31.19
CA ASP A 327 5.81 -32.04 30.42
C ASP A 327 7.20 -32.57 30.84
N GLY A 328 7.22 -33.61 31.69
CA GLY A 328 8.44 -34.10 32.30
C GLY A 328 9.19 -33.05 33.12
N SER A 329 10.42 -32.74 32.72
CA SER A 329 11.24 -31.69 33.35
C SER A 329 10.96 -30.29 32.79
N TYR A 330 10.21 -30.20 31.69
CA TYR A 330 9.95 -28.92 31.00
C TYR A 330 8.70 -28.23 31.53
N THR A 331 8.77 -26.91 31.57
CA THR A 331 7.61 -26.04 31.56
C THR A 331 7.32 -25.72 30.11
N VAL A 332 6.16 -26.12 29.59
CA VAL A 332 5.74 -25.89 28.21
C VAL A 332 4.68 -24.81 28.21
N THR A 333 4.82 -23.85 27.32
CA THR A 333 3.78 -22.83 27.07
C THR A 333 3.42 -22.86 25.59
N ASP A 334 2.16 -23.19 25.29
CA ASP A 334 1.60 -23.17 23.93
C ASP A 334 1.11 -21.76 23.63
N TYR A 335 1.50 -21.22 22.49
CA TYR A 335 1.07 -19.93 21.97
C TYR A 335 0.35 -20.12 20.64
N THR A 336 -0.57 -19.22 20.33
CA THR A 336 -1.13 -19.04 19.00
C THR A 336 -0.97 -17.58 18.62
N SER A 337 -0.08 -17.30 17.70
CA SER A 337 0.14 -15.97 17.14
C SER A 337 -0.85 -15.70 16.02
N SER A 338 -1.38 -14.50 15.95
CA SER A 338 -2.24 -14.03 14.87
C SER A 338 -1.87 -12.60 14.46
N VAL A 339 -2.24 -12.20 13.25
CA VAL A 339 -2.09 -10.83 12.78
C VAL A 339 -3.43 -10.13 12.77
N ASN A 340 -3.45 -8.86 13.13
CA ASN A 340 -4.61 -7.99 13.06
C ASN A 340 -4.25 -6.70 12.33
N THR A 341 -5.17 -6.13 11.57
CA THR A 341 -5.02 -4.80 10.99
C THR A 341 -5.70 -3.77 11.86
N VAL A 342 -4.92 -2.83 12.40
CA VAL A 342 -5.44 -1.63 13.06
C VAL A 342 -5.58 -0.51 12.05
N VAL A 343 -6.70 0.20 12.10
CA VAL A 343 -7.05 1.27 11.18
C VAL A 343 -7.21 2.58 11.95
N ASN A 344 -6.51 3.63 11.51
CA ASN A 344 -6.64 4.98 12.03
C ASN A 344 -7.22 5.87 10.93
N ARG A 345 -8.42 6.42 11.14
CA ARG A 345 -9.09 7.33 10.21
C ARG A 345 -8.82 8.78 10.57
N PHE A 346 -8.38 9.55 9.60
CA PHE A 346 -8.24 11.00 9.66
C PHE A 346 -9.20 11.63 8.65
N ALA A 347 -10.12 12.47 9.14
CA ALA A 347 -10.99 13.26 8.28
C ALA A 347 -10.20 14.38 7.60
N ILE A 348 -10.52 14.65 6.34
CA ILE A 348 -9.94 15.71 5.53
C ILE A 348 -10.94 16.86 5.43
N ALA A 349 -10.52 18.05 5.85
CA ALA A 349 -11.29 19.26 5.68
C ALA A 349 -10.35 20.45 5.45
N ASP A 350 -10.59 21.22 4.39
CA ASP A 350 -9.76 22.36 4.00
C ASP A 350 -8.25 21.98 3.92
N GLY A 351 -7.96 20.80 3.38
CA GLY A 351 -6.62 20.26 3.25
C GLY A 351 -5.99 19.75 4.55
N LYS A 352 -6.68 19.81 5.69
CA LYS A 352 -6.16 19.42 7.00
C LYS A 352 -6.61 18.03 7.40
N LEU A 353 -5.70 17.30 8.04
CA LEU A 353 -5.94 16.00 8.64
C LEU A 353 -6.36 16.16 10.10
N THR A 354 -7.49 15.56 10.48
CA THR A 354 -7.98 15.53 11.87
C THR A 354 -8.37 14.12 12.23
N PHE A 355 -7.79 13.58 13.31
CA PHE A 355 -8.15 12.24 13.78
C PHE A 355 -9.66 12.12 14.03
N ALA A 356 -10.27 11.07 13.49
CA ALA A 356 -11.70 10.83 13.53
C ALA A 356 -12.09 9.53 14.23
N ALA A 357 -11.39 8.42 13.97
CA ALA A 357 -11.72 7.13 14.55
C ALA A 357 -10.51 6.17 14.53
N ASN A 358 -10.57 5.14 15.38
CA ASN A 358 -9.65 4.02 15.41
C ASN A 358 -10.46 2.73 15.54
N GLY A 359 -10.04 1.70 14.80
CA GLY A 359 -10.66 0.37 14.81
C GLY A 359 -9.66 -0.72 14.49
N ALA A 360 -10.08 -1.98 14.58
CA ALA A 360 -9.25 -3.11 14.16
C ALA A 360 -10.10 -4.26 13.63
N VAL A 361 -9.51 -5.03 12.72
CA VAL A 361 -10.07 -6.29 12.21
C VAL A 361 -9.01 -7.39 12.22
N PRO A 362 -9.39 -8.66 12.31
CA PRO A 362 -8.47 -9.78 12.13
C PRO A 362 -7.86 -9.81 10.71
N GLY A 363 -6.63 -10.31 10.61
CA GLY A 363 -5.92 -10.48 9.35
C GLY A 363 -5.10 -9.28 8.91
N ALA A 364 -4.21 -9.51 7.95
CA ALA A 364 -3.39 -8.50 7.28
C ALA A 364 -4.02 -8.09 5.94
N LEU A 365 -3.79 -6.85 5.53
CA LEU A 365 -4.09 -6.36 4.19
C LEU A 365 -3.03 -6.88 3.20
N ASN A 366 -3.44 -7.20 1.99
CA ASN A 366 -2.49 -7.45 0.92
C ASN A 366 -1.82 -6.13 0.46
N ASN A 367 -2.64 -5.11 0.19
CA ASN A 367 -2.19 -3.78 -0.24
C ASN A 367 -3.34 -2.76 -0.10
N GLN A 368 -3.14 -1.55 -0.62
CA GLN A 368 -4.13 -0.46 -0.58
C GLN A 368 -5.49 -0.83 -1.20
N PHE A 369 -5.54 -1.71 -2.20
CA PHE A 369 -6.77 -2.11 -2.90
C PHE A 369 -7.62 -3.12 -2.11
N SER A 370 -7.06 -3.66 -1.04
CA SER A 370 -7.83 -4.39 -0.03
C SER A 370 -8.77 -3.47 0.78
N LEU A 371 -8.76 -2.17 0.48
CA LEU A 371 -9.52 -1.12 1.16
C LEU A 371 -10.35 -0.32 0.16
N ASP A 372 -11.57 0.00 0.57
CA ASP A 372 -12.46 0.91 -0.14
C ASP A 372 -13.45 1.56 0.83
N GLU A 373 -13.90 2.77 0.54
CA GLU A 373 -14.96 3.44 1.29
C GLU A 373 -16.14 3.77 0.38
N ARG A 374 -17.33 3.30 0.76
CA ARG A 374 -18.57 3.62 0.08
C ARG A 374 -19.66 3.97 1.08
N ASP A 375 -20.36 5.07 0.83
CA ASP A 375 -21.49 5.55 1.64
C ASP A 375 -21.16 5.68 3.14
N GLY A 376 -19.90 6.02 3.46
CA GLY A 376 -19.41 6.18 4.83
C GLY A 376 -19.07 4.86 5.54
N TYR A 377 -19.05 3.74 4.82
CA TYR A 377 -18.59 2.44 5.31
C TYR A 377 -17.23 2.09 4.71
N LEU A 378 -16.26 1.77 5.56
CA LEU A 378 -14.99 1.20 5.12
C LEU A 378 -15.17 -0.30 4.88
N ARG A 379 -14.77 -0.76 3.68
CA ARG A 379 -14.79 -2.16 3.26
C ARG A 379 -13.35 -2.66 3.21
N MET A 380 -13.09 -3.81 3.80
CA MET A 380 -11.73 -4.36 3.94
C MET A 380 -11.71 -5.83 3.58
N ALA A 381 -10.74 -6.24 2.77
CA ALA A 381 -10.40 -7.64 2.51
C ALA A 381 -9.07 -7.97 3.20
N THR A 382 -9.06 -9.00 4.05
CA THR A 382 -7.88 -9.39 4.82
C THR A 382 -7.59 -10.88 4.70
N THR A 383 -6.32 -11.25 4.90
CA THR A 383 -5.90 -12.64 5.14
C THR A 383 -5.55 -12.80 6.61
N GLU A 384 -6.34 -13.57 7.35
CA GLU A 384 -5.98 -13.98 8.70
C GLU A 384 -4.96 -15.12 8.64
N GLN A 385 -3.84 -14.91 9.32
CA GLN A 385 -2.80 -15.90 9.49
C GLN A 385 -2.69 -16.26 10.96
N THR A 386 -2.76 -17.56 11.28
CA THR A 386 -2.52 -18.06 12.62
C THR A 386 -1.38 -19.05 12.61
N TYR A 387 -0.49 -18.91 13.58
CA TYR A 387 0.67 -19.77 13.76
C TYR A 387 0.75 -20.25 15.20
N SER A 388 0.71 -21.57 15.40
CA SER A 388 0.80 -22.20 16.73
C SER A 388 2.22 -22.72 16.99
N TYR A 389 2.72 -22.48 18.20
CA TYR A 389 4.04 -22.95 18.62
C TYR A 389 4.08 -23.20 20.13
N SER A 390 5.00 -24.07 20.57
CA SER A 390 5.21 -24.41 21.96
C SER A 390 6.62 -24.00 22.41
N VAL A 391 6.73 -23.29 23.54
CA VAL A 391 8.00 -22.94 24.17
C VAL A 391 8.27 -23.86 25.32
N TYR A 392 9.37 -24.61 25.26
CA TYR A 392 9.85 -25.56 26.24
C TYR A 392 10.94 -24.91 27.09
N ARG A 393 10.75 -24.81 28.42
CA ARG A 393 11.75 -24.29 29.36
C ARG A 393 12.14 -25.33 30.37
N ASP A 394 13.46 -25.56 30.51
CA ASP A 394 14.06 -26.31 31.63
C ASP A 394 14.85 -25.37 32.52
N GLU A 395 14.21 -24.87 33.60
CA GLU A 395 14.83 -23.91 34.54
C GLU A 395 16.05 -24.47 35.23
N LYS A 396 16.16 -25.80 35.34
CA LYS A 396 17.27 -26.46 36.01
C LYS A 396 18.55 -26.47 35.19
N HIS A 397 18.42 -26.43 33.86
CA HIS A 397 19.56 -26.52 32.94
C HIS A 397 19.70 -25.26 32.08
N ASP A 398 18.98 -24.19 32.40
CA ASP A 398 18.96 -22.93 31.63
C ASP A 398 18.78 -23.18 30.13
N PHE A 399 17.75 -24.00 29.81
CA PHE A 399 17.43 -24.42 28.45
C PHE A 399 16.08 -23.90 28.05
N GLU A 400 16.00 -23.28 26.88
CA GLU A 400 14.78 -22.88 26.22
C GLU A 400 14.80 -23.34 24.75
N ASN A 401 13.69 -23.86 24.26
CA ASN A 401 13.52 -24.28 22.88
C ASN A 401 12.10 -24.01 22.42
N THR A 402 11.93 -23.50 21.20
CA THR A 402 10.63 -23.29 20.56
C THR A 402 10.41 -24.36 19.51
N LYS A 403 9.22 -24.93 19.48
CA LYS A 403 8.80 -25.93 18.49
C LYS A 403 7.51 -25.45 17.84
N ALA A 404 7.53 -25.30 16.51
CA ALA A 404 6.33 -25.07 15.71
C ALA A 404 5.41 -26.31 15.74
N ASP A 405 4.10 -26.11 15.70
CA ASP A 405 3.15 -27.18 15.53
C ASP A 405 3.24 -27.80 14.12
N GLU A 406 2.93 -29.09 14.02
CA GLU A 406 3.02 -29.83 12.75
C GLU A 406 2.04 -29.33 11.69
N ASP A 407 0.92 -28.73 12.11
CA ASP A 407 -0.10 -28.16 11.23
C ASP A 407 0.34 -26.84 10.55
N GLY A 408 1.46 -26.27 11.00
CA GLY A 408 2.06 -25.07 10.41
C GLY A 408 1.19 -23.82 10.52
N MET A 409 1.40 -22.90 9.58
CA MET A 409 0.61 -21.69 9.46
C MET A 409 -0.74 -22.00 8.79
N GLN A 410 -1.82 -21.56 9.39
CA GLN A 410 -3.16 -21.62 8.82
C GLN A 410 -3.58 -20.24 8.32
N THR A 411 -4.20 -20.19 7.15
CA THR A 411 -4.69 -18.96 6.53
C THR A 411 -6.17 -19.08 6.20
N ARG A 412 -6.88 -17.97 6.31
CA ARG A 412 -8.24 -17.80 5.79
C ARG A 412 -8.42 -16.34 5.37
N ASN A 413 -9.37 -16.07 4.49
CA ASN A 413 -9.62 -14.73 4.01
C ASN A 413 -10.97 -14.25 4.49
N ASP A 414 -11.04 -12.97 4.82
CA ASP A 414 -12.21 -12.35 5.42
C ASP A 414 -12.53 -11.02 4.74
N VAL A 415 -13.81 -10.66 4.71
CA VAL A 415 -14.26 -9.32 4.29
C VAL A 415 -14.99 -8.67 5.45
N TYR A 416 -14.58 -7.47 5.83
CA TYR A 416 -15.18 -6.69 6.91
C TYR A 416 -15.78 -5.40 6.37
N VAL A 417 -16.90 -4.99 6.96
CA VAL A 417 -17.54 -3.69 6.75
C VAL A 417 -17.58 -2.95 8.07
N LEU A 418 -16.98 -1.75 8.11
CA LEU A 418 -16.87 -0.93 9.30
C LEU A 418 -17.67 0.38 9.11
N ASP A 419 -18.32 0.84 10.16
CA ASP A 419 -19.02 2.13 10.16
C ASP A 419 -18.03 3.31 10.31
N ALA A 420 -18.55 4.53 10.28
CA ALA A 420 -17.75 5.75 10.39
C ALA A 420 -16.97 5.87 11.72
N SER A 421 -17.30 5.08 12.75
CA SER A 421 -16.53 4.97 14.00
C SER A 421 -15.49 3.83 13.96
N LEU A 422 -15.33 3.19 12.81
CA LEU A 422 -14.49 2.01 12.56
C LEU A 422 -14.88 0.79 13.40
N LYS A 423 -16.16 0.69 13.72
CA LYS A 423 -16.73 -0.51 14.33
C LYS A 423 -17.22 -1.44 13.23
N THR A 424 -16.83 -2.70 13.28
CA THR A 424 -17.35 -3.74 12.39
C THR A 424 -18.87 -3.85 12.54
N VAL A 425 -19.60 -3.68 11.45
CA VAL A 425 -21.06 -3.80 11.37
C VAL A 425 -21.50 -5.03 10.60
N GLY A 426 -20.64 -5.57 9.74
CA GLY A 426 -20.85 -6.81 8.98
C GLY A 426 -19.55 -7.48 8.60
N SER A 427 -19.58 -8.78 8.35
CA SER A 427 -18.42 -9.54 7.87
C SER A 427 -18.82 -10.82 7.14
N VAL A 428 -17.95 -11.26 6.23
CA VAL A 428 -17.90 -12.62 5.68
C VAL A 428 -16.53 -13.17 6.01
N THR A 429 -16.49 -14.33 6.67
CA THR A 429 -15.23 -14.91 7.17
C THR A 429 -15.05 -16.36 6.69
N GLY A 430 -13.79 -16.82 6.65
CA GLY A 430 -13.46 -18.19 6.31
C GLY A 430 -13.49 -18.49 4.82
N LEU A 431 -13.19 -17.51 3.97
CA LEU A 431 -13.07 -17.70 2.53
C LEU A 431 -11.76 -18.40 2.20
N ALA A 432 -11.79 -19.40 1.32
CA ALA A 432 -10.63 -20.08 0.75
C ALA A 432 -9.57 -20.45 1.82
N GLU A 433 -9.94 -21.31 2.77
CA GLU A 433 -9.02 -21.78 3.82
C GLU A 433 -7.74 -22.38 3.23
N GLY A 434 -6.59 -21.96 3.75
CA GLY A 434 -5.27 -22.36 3.27
C GLY A 434 -4.75 -21.52 2.09
N GLU A 435 -5.49 -20.51 1.65
CA GLU A 435 -5.12 -19.54 0.62
C GLU A 435 -4.94 -18.15 1.22
N GLN A 436 -4.42 -17.19 0.43
CA GLN A 436 -4.33 -15.78 0.81
C GLN A 436 -4.88 -14.89 -0.31
N VAL A 437 -5.33 -13.69 0.03
CA VAL A 437 -5.75 -12.68 -0.94
C VAL A 437 -4.53 -12.21 -1.75
N PHE A 438 -4.59 -12.34 -3.06
CA PHE A 438 -3.61 -11.83 -4.01
C PHE A 438 -4.02 -10.47 -4.58
N SER A 439 -5.29 -10.35 -4.96
CA SER A 439 -5.83 -9.06 -5.36
C SER A 439 -7.28 -8.92 -4.90
N ALA A 440 -7.68 -7.66 -4.72
CA ALA A 440 -9.06 -7.29 -4.41
C ALA A 440 -9.48 -6.10 -5.26
N ARG A 441 -10.74 -6.06 -5.64
CA ARG A 441 -11.35 -4.92 -6.31
C ARG A 441 -12.76 -4.71 -5.79
N PHE A 442 -13.01 -3.51 -5.30
CA PHE A 442 -14.37 -3.09 -4.98
C PHE A 442 -14.94 -2.31 -6.15
N ASP A 443 -16.12 -2.70 -6.60
CA ASP A 443 -16.85 -2.07 -7.69
C ASP A 443 -18.32 -1.93 -7.29
N GLY A 444 -18.79 -0.71 -7.19
CA GLY A 444 -20.14 -0.41 -6.75
C GLY A 444 -20.47 -1.13 -5.42
N ASP A 445 -21.51 -1.95 -5.45
CA ASP A 445 -22.01 -2.67 -4.27
C ASP A 445 -21.36 -4.04 -4.09
N TYR A 446 -20.32 -4.36 -4.86
CA TYR A 446 -19.66 -5.66 -4.82
C TYR A 446 -18.15 -5.53 -4.52
N GLY A 447 -17.61 -6.59 -3.92
CA GLY A 447 -16.17 -6.80 -3.79
C GLY A 447 -15.77 -8.08 -4.54
N TYR A 448 -14.71 -8.00 -5.33
CA TYR A 448 -14.12 -9.14 -6.03
C TYR A 448 -12.77 -9.45 -5.42
N LEU A 449 -12.58 -10.69 -4.95
CA LEU A 449 -11.35 -11.14 -4.29
C LEU A 449 -10.77 -12.32 -5.07
N CYS A 450 -9.52 -12.18 -5.50
CA CYS A 450 -8.73 -13.28 -6.03
C CYS A 450 -7.89 -13.86 -4.90
N THR A 451 -8.03 -15.16 -4.64
CA THR A 451 -7.21 -15.87 -3.66
C THR A 451 -6.38 -16.94 -4.37
N TYR A 452 -5.25 -17.35 -3.83
CA TYR A 452 -4.38 -18.32 -4.49
C TYR A 452 -3.67 -19.27 -3.52
N ARG A 453 -3.62 -20.52 -3.95
CA ARG A 453 -2.68 -21.55 -3.49
C ARG A 453 -2.22 -22.48 -4.62
N GLN A 454 -3.13 -22.93 -5.48
CA GLN A 454 -2.85 -23.80 -6.65
C GLN A 454 -3.81 -23.54 -7.81
N THR A 455 -4.99 -23.02 -7.58
CA THR A 455 -6.01 -22.60 -8.55
C THR A 455 -6.74 -21.41 -7.96
N ASP A 456 -7.00 -20.38 -8.76
CA ASP A 456 -7.64 -19.15 -8.29
C ASP A 456 -9.17 -19.24 -8.28
N PRO A 457 -9.80 -19.20 -7.13
CA PRO A 457 -11.15 -18.69 -7.09
C PRO A 457 -11.15 -17.15 -7.07
N VAL A 458 -11.96 -16.55 -7.94
CA VAL A 458 -12.42 -15.18 -7.81
C VAL A 458 -13.78 -15.22 -7.12
N PHE A 459 -13.87 -14.63 -5.93
CA PHE A 459 -15.13 -14.54 -5.18
C PHE A 459 -15.81 -13.20 -5.48
N ALA A 460 -17.14 -13.23 -5.67
CA ALA A 460 -17.97 -12.03 -5.63
C ALA A 460 -18.67 -11.94 -4.27
N VAL A 461 -18.47 -10.83 -3.58
CA VAL A 461 -19.08 -10.52 -2.28
C VAL A 461 -20.09 -9.39 -2.47
N ASP A 462 -21.34 -9.64 -2.18
CA ASP A 462 -22.43 -8.66 -2.15
C ASP A 462 -22.32 -7.83 -0.87
N LEU A 463 -22.13 -6.53 -1.02
CA LEU A 463 -21.95 -5.52 0.04
C LEU A 463 -23.09 -4.48 0.05
N THR A 464 -24.18 -4.73 -0.71
CA THR A 464 -25.36 -3.87 -0.79
C THR A 464 -25.95 -3.55 0.60
N GLU A 465 -25.95 -4.56 1.49
CA GLU A 465 -26.36 -4.42 2.88
C GLU A 465 -25.12 -4.47 3.78
N PRO A 466 -24.59 -3.33 4.22
CA PRO A 466 -23.34 -3.26 5.01
C PRO A 466 -23.31 -4.14 6.25
N THR A 467 -24.49 -4.41 6.85
CA THR A 467 -24.63 -5.26 8.04
C THR A 467 -24.78 -6.75 7.74
N ASN A 468 -24.86 -7.13 6.46
CA ASN A 468 -25.09 -8.52 6.05
C ASN A 468 -24.36 -8.84 4.73
N PRO A 469 -23.03 -8.62 4.65
CA PRO A 469 -22.26 -9.00 3.48
C PRO A 469 -22.30 -10.51 3.27
N LYS A 470 -22.24 -10.96 2.00
CA LYS A 470 -22.30 -12.40 1.68
C LYS A 470 -21.62 -12.74 0.37
N VAL A 471 -21.00 -13.89 0.28
CA VAL A 471 -20.54 -14.43 -1.00
C VAL A 471 -21.74 -14.79 -1.86
N VAL A 472 -21.75 -14.29 -3.09
CA VAL A 472 -22.83 -14.57 -4.07
C VAL A 472 -22.33 -15.33 -5.27
N GLY A 473 -21.03 -15.29 -5.58
CA GLY A 473 -20.43 -15.98 -6.72
C GLY A 473 -19.01 -16.46 -6.43
N GLU A 474 -18.61 -17.49 -7.17
CA GLU A 474 -17.26 -18.03 -7.19
C GLU A 474 -16.94 -18.44 -8.64
N LEU A 475 -15.77 -18.04 -9.14
CA LEU A 475 -15.24 -18.43 -10.45
C LEU A 475 -13.85 -19.02 -10.25
N LYS A 476 -13.61 -20.22 -10.76
CA LYS A 476 -12.27 -20.86 -10.74
C LYS A 476 -11.56 -20.64 -12.06
N LEU A 477 -10.39 -20.03 -11.99
CA LEU A 477 -9.52 -19.77 -13.12
C LEU A 477 -8.24 -20.62 -13.01
N SER A 478 -7.52 -20.82 -14.11
CA SER A 478 -6.13 -21.27 -14.08
C SER A 478 -5.22 -20.11 -13.71
N GLY A 479 -4.17 -20.34 -12.93
CA GLY A 479 -3.24 -19.30 -12.49
C GLY A 479 -3.87 -18.27 -11.54
N TYR A 480 -3.35 -17.04 -11.47
CA TYR A 480 -3.84 -16.00 -10.57
C TYR A 480 -3.77 -14.60 -11.20
N SER A 481 -4.56 -13.66 -10.66
CA SER A 481 -4.57 -12.27 -11.07
C SER A 481 -3.98 -11.41 -9.96
N ASP A 482 -2.83 -10.80 -10.22
CA ASP A 482 -2.18 -9.83 -9.32
C ASP A 482 -2.87 -8.48 -9.35
N TYR A 483 -3.49 -8.16 -10.48
CA TYR A 483 -4.13 -6.90 -10.77
C TYR A 483 -5.55 -7.10 -11.31
N LEU A 484 -6.54 -6.40 -10.72
CA LEU A 484 -7.92 -6.36 -11.16
C LEU A 484 -8.35 -4.93 -11.47
N HIS A 485 -9.05 -4.72 -12.58
CA HIS A 485 -9.52 -3.41 -13.02
C HIS A 485 -10.94 -3.50 -13.60
N VAL A 486 -11.80 -2.54 -13.28
CA VAL A 486 -13.13 -2.44 -13.91
C VAL A 486 -12.94 -1.95 -15.34
N TRP A 487 -13.19 -2.82 -16.32
CA TRP A 487 -13.09 -2.45 -17.73
C TRP A 487 -14.27 -1.58 -18.18
N SER A 488 -15.46 -1.98 -17.76
CA SER A 488 -16.72 -1.26 -17.95
C SER A 488 -17.80 -1.90 -17.08
N ASP A 489 -18.98 -1.33 -17.03
CA ASP A 489 -20.11 -1.91 -16.30
C ASP A 489 -20.28 -3.40 -16.63
N GLY A 490 -20.19 -4.26 -15.60
CA GLY A 490 -20.32 -5.70 -15.70
C GLY A 490 -19.13 -6.44 -16.31
N LEU A 491 -17.97 -5.78 -16.51
CA LEU A 491 -16.75 -6.40 -17.01
C LEU A 491 -15.54 -6.08 -16.11
N LEU A 492 -14.90 -7.10 -15.60
CA LEU A 492 -13.70 -7.02 -14.78
C LEU A 492 -12.50 -7.59 -15.55
N PHE A 493 -11.48 -6.78 -15.75
CA PHE A 493 -10.21 -7.16 -16.35
C PHE A 493 -9.23 -7.64 -15.28
N GLY A 494 -8.49 -8.70 -15.57
CA GLY A 494 -7.40 -9.21 -14.74
C GLY A 494 -6.09 -9.36 -15.51
N LEU A 495 -5.00 -8.93 -14.88
CA LEU A 495 -3.62 -9.19 -15.32
C LEU A 495 -2.93 -10.01 -14.23
N GLY A 496 -2.24 -11.08 -14.61
CA GLY A 496 -1.57 -11.94 -13.64
C GLY A 496 -0.74 -13.02 -14.32
N MET A 497 -0.56 -14.14 -13.61
CA MET A 497 0.26 -15.25 -14.06
C MET A 497 -0.59 -16.47 -14.40
N GLU A 498 -0.23 -17.14 -15.49
CA GLU A 498 -0.76 -18.47 -15.83
C GLU A 498 0.00 -19.52 -15.06
N THR A 499 -0.66 -20.61 -14.68
CA THR A 499 -0.02 -21.72 -13.99
C THR A 499 -0.38 -23.06 -14.60
N GLN A 500 0.60 -23.96 -14.61
CA GLN A 500 0.42 -25.32 -15.09
C GLN A 500 0.69 -26.34 -13.98
N SER A 501 -0.22 -27.30 -13.82
CA SER A 501 -0.03 -28.40 -12.88
C SER A 501 0.89 -29.47 -13.48
N VAL A 502 2.05 -29.69 -12.85
CA VAL A 502 3.00 -30.74 -13.22
C VAL A 502 3.10 -31.76 -12.09
N GLY A 503 2.27 -32.79 -12.14
CA GLY A 503 2.15 -33.79 -11.06
C GLY A 503 1.50 -33.21 -9.81
N ALA A 504 2.24 -33.17 -8.69
CA ALA A 504 1.79 -32.57 -7.43
C ALA A 504 2.22 -31.10 -7.25
N ASN A 505 2.96 -30.56 -8.21
CA ASN A 505 3.49 -29.20 -8.17
C ASN A 505 2.76 -28.30 -9.18
N THR A 506 2.66 -27.02 -8.86
CA THR A 506 2.20 -25.97 -9.78
C THR A 506 3.41 -25.13 -10.19
N THR A 507 3.58 -24.87 -11.48
CA THR A 507 4.62 -24.02 -12.04
C THR A 507 3.97 -22.86 -12.78
N VAL A 508 4.60 -21.69 -12.73
CA VAL A 508 4.20 -20.53 -13.53
C VAL A 508 4.57 -20.79 -14.99
N ASP A 509 3.67 -20.44 -15.90
CA ASP A 509 3.78 -20.65 -17.37
C ASP A 509 3.53 -19.35 -18.14
N GLY A 510 4.16 -18.25 -17.70
CA GLY A 510 4.03 -16.93 -18.29
C GLY A 510 2.89 -16.10 -17.70
N MET A 511 2.64 -14.96 -18.33
CA MET A 511 1.58 -14.03 -17.91
C MET A 511 0.26 -14.30 -18.64
N LYS A 512 -0.84 -13.75 -18.09
CA LYS A 512 -2.15 -13.81 -18.75
C LYS A 512 -2.96 -12.52 -18.56
N LEU A 513 -3.85 -12.29 -19.53
CA LEU A 513 -4.99 -11.39 -19.40
C LEU A 513 -6.26 -12.23 -19.26
N VAL A 514 -7.19 -11.77 -18.46
CA VAL A 514 -8.53 -12.38 -18.35
C VAL A 514 -9.59 -11.28 -18.33
N MET A 515 -10.72 -11.53 -19.02
CA MET A 515 -11.92 -10.71 -18.90
C MET A 515 -13.03 -11.54 -18.26
N ILE A 516 -13.57 -11.05 -17.17
CA ILE A 516 -14.59 -11.72 -16.37
C ILE A 516 -15.90 -10.96 -16.52
N ASP A 517 -16.99 -11.68 -16.86
CA ASP A 517 -18.34 -11.14 -16.79
C ASP A 517 -18.80 -11.07 -15.35
N THR A 518 -19.07 -9.86 -14.89
CA THR A 518 -19.58 -9.54 -13.55
C THR A 518 -20.99 -8.94 -13.60
N SER A 519 -21.66 -8.96 -14.75
CA SER A 519 -23.02 -8.41 -14.93
C SER A 519 -24.07 -9.11 -14.06
N ASP A 520 -23.88 -10.40 -13.75
CA ASP A 520 -24.58 -11.13 -12.71
C ASP A 520 -23.53 -11.71 -11.74
N PRO A 521 -23.20 -11.01 -10.64
CA PRO A 521 -22.15 -11.43 -9.70
C PRO A 521 -22.38 -12.83 -9.11
N ALA A 522 -23.60 -13.35 -9.16
CA ALA A 522 -23.92 -14.74 -8.76
C ALA A 522 -23.53 -15.80 -9.81
N LYS A 523 -23.11 -15.38 -11.00
CA LYS A 523 -22.79 -16.25 -12.14
C LYS A 523 -21.51 -15.79 -12.85
N LEU A 524 -20.50 -15.46 -12.09
CA LEU A 524 -19.19 -15.10 -12.64
C LEU A 524 -18.72 -16.14 -13.66
N HIS A 525 -18.21 -15.68 -14.79
CA HIS A 525 -17.52 -16.54 -15.75
C HIS A 525 -16.49 -15.74 -16.54
N ASP A 526 -15.42 -16.40 -16.95
CA ASP A 526 -14.44 -15.84 -17.85
C ASP A 526 -15.01 -15.80 -19.28
N LEU A 527 -14.93 -14.62 -19.90
CA LEU A 527 -15.30 -14.44 -21.29
C LEU A 527 -14.13 -14.82 -22.21
N HIS A 528 -12.96 -14.29 -21.90
CA HIS A 528 -11.74 -14.51 -22.67
C HIS A 528 -10.52 -14.54 -21.77
N THR A 529 -9.58 -15.42 -22.09
CA THR A 529 -8.25 -15.47 -21.48
C THR A 529 -7.21 -15.44 -22.59
N GLN A 530 -6.16 -14.65 -22.44
CA GLN A 530 -5.05 -14.50 -23.37
C GLN A 530 -3.73 -14.76 -22.63
N ALA A 531 -3.02 -15.81 -23.01
CA ALA A 531 -1.66 -16.06 -22.53
C ALA A 531 -0.67 -15.08 -23.19
N ILE A 532 0.31 -14.64 -22.43
CA ILE A 532 1.40 -13.76 -22.87
C ILE A 532 2.70 -14.49 -22.59
N ASP A 533 3.55 -14.60 -23.62
CA ASP A 533 4.88 -15.22 -23.52
C ASP A 533 5.86 -14.21 -22.89
N ALA A 534 5.70 -13.98 -21.59
CA ALA A 534 6.55 -13.16 -20.74
C ALA A 534 6.44 -13.63 -19.29
N ASP A 535 7.55 -13.60 -18.56
CA ASP A 535 7.62 -14.05 -17.16
C ASP A 535 7.45 -12.89 -16.16
N TYR A 536 7.52 -11.64 -16.62
CA TYR A 536 7.48 -10.46 -15.75
C TYR A 536 6.91 -9.21 -16.43
N SER A 537 6.17 -8.44 -15.64
CA SER A 537 5.77 -7.06 -15.92
C SER A 537 5.83 -6.22 -14.65
N GLU A 538 6.29 -4.97 -14.76
CA GLU A 538 6.18 -4.01 -13.66
C GLU A 538 4.70 -3.81 -13.24
N ALA A 539 3.75 -3.91 -14.18
CA ALA A 539 2.33 -3.75 -13.94
C ALA A 539 1.72 -4.78 -12.96
N LEU A 540 2.40 -5.91 -12.71
CA LEU A 540 2.00 -6.89 -11.69
C LEU A 540 2.18 -6.33 -10.27
N ASN A 541 3.18 -5.46 -10.07
CA ASN A 541 3.55 -4.90 -8.76
C ASN A 541 3.34 -3.38 -8.66
N ASN A 542 3.09 -2.70 -9.78
CA ASN A 542 2.93 -1.26 -9.87
C ASN A 542 1.80 -0.92 -10.85
N HIS A 543 0.63 -0.64 -10.31
CA HIS A 543 -0.56 -0.30 -11.10
C HIS A 543 -0.38 0.96 -11.97
N LYS A 544 0.59 1.82 -11.67
CA LYS A 544 0.89 3.03 -12.45
C LYS A 544 1.58 2.68 -13.79
N ALA A 545 2.14 1.47 -13.91
CA ALA A 545 2.79 1.00 -15.13
C ALA A 545 1.81 0.49 -16.20
N ILE A 546 0.54 0.32 -15.88
CA ILE A 546 -0.50 -0.06 -16.84
C ILE A 546 -1.43 1.12 -17.14
N LEU A 547 -1.69 1.34 -18.41
CA LEU A 547 -2.75 2.21 -18.91
C LEU A 547 -3.94 1.36 -19.33
N VAL A 548 -5.10 1.60 -18.71
CA VAL A 548 -6.38 0.97 -19.07
C VAL A 548 -7.38 2.07 -19.44
N ASP A 549 -7.90 2.04 -20.65
CA ASP A 549 -8.91 2.99 -21.15
C ASP A 549 -9.87 2.26 -22.08
N SER A 550 -11.03 1.88 -21.56
CA SER A 550 -12.07 1.18 -22.33
C SER A 550 -12.68 2.05 -23.43
N GLY A 551 -12.74 3.38 -23.23
CA GLY A 551 -13.26 4.33 -24.22
C GLY A 551 -12.37 4.44 -25.46
N LYS A 552 -11.08 4.11 -25.34
CA LYS A 552 -10.09 4.08 -26.45
C LYS A 552 -9.70 2.67 -26.87
N ASP A 553 -10.27 1.66 -26.24
CA ASP A 553 -9.95 0.26 -26.45
C ASP A 553 -8.44 -0.01 -26.25
N ILE A 554 -7.90 0.41 -25.11
CA ILE A 554 -6.47 0.31 -24.76
C ILE A 554 -6.29 -0.39 -23.42
N ILE A 555 -5.46 -1.44 -23.43
CA ILE A 555 -4.80 -2.06 -22.27
C ILE A 555 -3.32 -2.10 -22.62
N ALA A 556 -2.50 -1.26 -21.98
CA ALA A 556 -1.12 -1.10 -22.38
C ALA A 556 -0.17 -1.12 -21.18
N PHE A 557 0.88 -1.94 -21.23
CA PHE A 557 1.81 -2.17 -20.13
C PHE A 557 3.17 -2.69 -20.62
N PRO A 558 4.25 -2.49 -19.86
CA PRO A 558 5.55 -3.11 -20.15
C PRO A 558 5.51 -4.60 -19.82
N ALA A 559 6.15 -5.42 -20.63
CA ALA A 559 6.39 -6.83 -20.37
C ALA A 559 7.80 -7.19 -20.89
N GLU A 560 8.72 -7.52 -19.99
CA GLU A 560 10.12 -7.77 -20.29
C GLU A 560 10.78 -6.67 -21.16
N ASN A 561 11.11 -6.99 -22.41
CA ASN A 561 11.75 -6.09 -23.37
C ASN A 561 10.76 -5.40 -24.32
N SER A 562 9.48 -5.53 -24.04
CA SER A 562 8.39 -5.03 -24.88
C SER A 562 7.44 -4.13 -24.10
N TYR A 563 6.86 -3.16 -24.76
CA TYR A 563 5.65 -2.46 -24.31
C TYR A 563 4.49 -2.96 -25.18
N LEU A 564 3.53 -3.61 -24.55
CA LEU A 564 2.40 -4.27 -25.22
C LEU A 564 1.18 -3.37 -25.19
N VAL A 565 0.45 -3.29 -26.30
CA VAL A 565 -0.84 -2.58 -26.40
C VAL A 565 -1.86 -3.58 -26.92
N TYR A 566 -2.83 -3.90 -26.07
CA TYR A 566 -3.98 -4.74 -26.40
C TYR A 566 -5.23 -3.88 -26.57
N GLY A 567 -6.16 -4.36 -27.37
CA GLY A 567 -7.57 -3.99 -27.36
C GLY A 567 -8.41 -5.18 -26.89
N TYR A 568 -9.65 -4.91 -26.55
CA TYR A 568 -10.63 -5.94 -26.15
C TYR A 568 -11.99 -5.71 -26.79
N SER A 569 -12.54 -6.75 -27.41
CA SER A 569 -13.93 -6.78 -27.85
C SER A 569 -14.64 -8.05 -27.35
N ALA A 570 -15.95 -7.98 -27.23
CA ALA A 570 -16.75 -9.14 -26.80
C ALA A 570 -16.74 -10.28 -27.84
N ASP A 571 -16.52 -9.96 -29.13
CA ASP A 571 -16.56 -10.94 -30.21
C ASP A 571 -15.20 -11.62 -30.43
N ASP A 572 -14.09 -10.85 -30.32
CA ASP A 572 -12.74 -11.30 -30.68
C ASP A 572 -11.84 -11.56 -29.45
N GLY A 573 -12.27 -11.12 -28.25
CA GLY A 573 -11.44 -11.17 -27.05
C GLY A 573 -10.31 -10.16 -27.05
N PHE A 574 -9.20 -10.49 -26.40
CA PHE A 574 -7.99 -9.67 -26.40
C PHE A 574 -7.26 -9.77 -27.74
N THR A 575 -6.91 -8.64 -28.30
CA THR A 575 -6.16 -8.53 -29.54
C THR A 575 -4.90 -7.72 -29.32
N LEU A 576 -3.71 -8.31 -29.54
CA LEU A 576 -2.45 -7.56 -29.52
C LEU A 576 -2.43 -6.60 -30.72
N ARG A 577 -2.63 -5.31 -30.43
CA ARG A 577 -2.67 -4.26 -31.45
C ARG A 577 -1.29 -3.77 -31.80
N LYS A 578 -0.37 -3.75 -30.82
CA LYS A 578 1.01 -3.30 -31.01
C LYS A 578 1.95 -3.91 -29.96
N GLU A 579 3.17 -4.20 -30.42
CA GLU A 579 4.32 -4.48 -29.60
C GLU A 579 5.44 -3.50 -29.96
N ILE A 580 6.00 -2.84 -28.95
CA ILE A 580 7.07 -1.86 -29.08
C ILE A 580 8.26 -2.35 -28.27
N SER A 581 9.44 -2.50 -28.92
CA SER A 581 10.66 -2.87 -28.21
C SER A 581 11.11 -1.75 -27.29
N VAL A 582 11.32 -2.06 -26.02
CA VAL A 582 11.80 -1.15 -24.97
C VAL A 582 12.96 -1.80 -24.23
N SER A 583 13.68 -1.03 -23.43
CA SER A 583 14.75 -1.57 -22.60
C SER A 583 14.20 -2.18 -21.32
N GLN A 584 14.49 -3.45 -21.07
CA GLN A 584 14.09 -4.13 -19.82
C GLN A 584 14.73 -3.54 -18.56
N TRP A 585 15.97 -3.04 -18.72
CA TRP A 585 16.77 -2.61 -17.56
C TRP A 585 16.30 -1.32 -16.91
N ASP A 586 15.37 -0.62 -17.55
CA ASP A 586 14.97 0.72 -17.11
C ASP A 586 13.73 0.72 -16.20
N GLY A 587 12.93 -0.37 -16.15
CA GLY A 587 11.77 -0.53 -15.24
C GLY A 587 10.73 0.61 -15.28
N ASN A 588 10.95 1.61 -16.13
CA ASN A 588 10.34 2.93 -16.07
C ASN A 588 9.54 3.27 -17.32
N ASN A 589 9.06 2.24 -18.04
CA ASN A 589 8.28 2.48 -19.24
C ASN A 589 6.84 2.87 -18.89
N ARG A 590 6.37 4.01 -19.43
CA ARG A 590 4.98 4.47 -19.28
C ARG A 590 4.35 4.77 -20.63
N GLY A 591 3.12 4.30 -20.82
CA GLY A 591 2.31 4.70 -21.95
C GLY A 591 1.37 5.83 -21.56
N LEU A 592 1.25 6.84 -22.38
CA LEU A 592 0.30 7.92 -22.24
C LEU A 592 -0.18 8.38 -23.62
N TYR A 593 -1.33 9.03 -23.70
CA TYR A 593 -1.76 9.69 -24.91
C TYR A 593 -1.98 11.19 -24.69
N ILE A 594 -1.73 11.98 -25.76
CA ILE A 594 -2.08 13.40 -25.83
C ILE A 594 -2.72 13.61 -27.21
N GLY A 595 -3.99 14.02 -27.23
CA GLY A 595 -4.75 14.15 -28.48
C GLY A 595 -4.85 12.85 -29.26
N ASP A 596 -4.38 12.88 -30.49
CA ASP A 596 -4.41 11.75 -31.43
C ASP A 596 -3.12 10.90 -31.43
N TYR A 597 -2.24 11.12 -30.45
CA TYR A 597 -0.94 10.45 -30.39
C TYR A 597 -0.77 9.66 -29.10
N PHE A 598 -0.15 8.48 -29.23
CA PHE A 598 0.23 7.61 -28.13
C PHE A 598 1.74 7.61 -27.96
N TYR A 599 2.19 7.88 -26.75
CA TYR A 599 3.61 7.99 -26.40
C TYR A 599 4.00 6.85 -25.48
N VAL A 600 5.04 6.11 -25.85
CA VAL A 600 5.69 5.14 -24.97
C VAL A 600 7.01 5.74 -24.51
N VAL A 601 7.02 6.18 -23.25
CA VAL A 601 8.12 6.87 -22.60
C VAL A 601 9.01 5.85 -21.91
N GLY A 602 10.27 5.75 -22.32
CA GLY A 602 11.33 5.01 -21.64
C GLY A 602 12.34 5.96 -20.99
N SER A 603 13.47 5.43 -20.53
CA SER A 603 14.52 6.23 -19.88
C SER A 603 15.34 7.08 -20.85
N ASP A 604 15.51 6.64 -22.10
CA ASP A 604 16.38 7.27 -23.09
C ASP A 604 15.67 7.65 -24.40
N GLN A 605 14.42 7.23 -24.58
CA GLN A 605 13.65 7.54 -25.78
C GLN A 605 12.15 7.56 -25.54
N ILE A 606 11.44 8.28 -26.39
CA ILE A 606 9.98 8.29 -26.51
C ILE A 606 9.62 7.77 -27.89
N ASN A 607 8.85 6.68 -27.97
CA ASN A 607 8.24 6.23 -29.22
C ASN A 607 6.88 6.93 -29.37
N VAL A 608 6.62 7.52 -30.52
CA VAL A 608 5.39 8.22 -30.84
C VAL A 608 4.60 7.44 -31.87
N LEU A 609 3.36 7.13 -31.56
CA LEU A 609 2.46 6.38 -32.43
C LEU A 609 1.19 7.21 -32.71
N ASP A 610 0.60 7.04 -33.86
CA ASP A 610 -0.79 7.46 -34.09
C ASP A 610 -1.72 6.64 -33.19
N LEU A 611 -2.56 7.29 -32.39
CA LEU A 611 -3.39 6.62 -31.38
C LEU A 611 -4.42 5.66 -31.97
N ASN A 612 -4.91 5.92 -33.20
CA ASN A 612 -5.95 5.10 -33.82
C ASN A 612 -5.35 3.86 -34.51
N THR A 613 -4.23 4.03 -35.21
CA THR A 613 -3.60 2.96 -36.01
C THR A 613 -2.50 2.23 -35.27
N LEU A 614 -1.94 2.83 -34.23
CA LEU A 614 -0.74 2.40 -33.49
C LEU A 614 0.49 2.21 -34.41
N GLU A 615 0.53 2.91 -35.56
CA GLU A 615 1.72 2.98 -36.40
C GLU A 615 2.73 3.93 -35.79
N ASN A 616 4.01 3.54 -35.78
CA ASN A 616 5.08 4.44 -35.36
C ASN A 616 5.18 5.60 -36.34
N VAL A 617 5.05 6.82 -35.84
CA VAL A 617 5.16 8.04 -36.64
C VAL A 617 6.47 8.79 -36.38
N ALA A 618 6.98 8.71 -35.12
CA ALA A 618 8.24 9.33 -34.75
C ALA A 618 8.92 8.62 -33.56
N GLN A 619 10.16 9.00 -33.30
CA GLN A 619 10.94 8.63 -32.13
C GLN A 619 11.78 9.82 -31.69
N ALA A 620 11.70 10.18 -30.43
CA ALA A 620 12.52 11.23 -29.83
C ALA A 620 13.52 10.62 -28.84
N ILE A 621 14.72 11.18 -28.80
CA ILE A 621 15.73 10.81 -27.81
C ILE A 621 15.58 11.71 -26.61
N ILE A 622 15.58 11.13 -25.41
CA ILE A 622 15.63 11.86 -24.14
C ILE A 622 17.12 12.15 -23.85
N PRO A 623 17.55 13.43 -23.88
CA PRO A 623 18.97 13.75 -23.71
C PRO A 623 19.42 13.40 -22.29
N ARG A 624 20.70 13.03 -22.15
CA ARG A 624 21.35 12.91 -20.84
C ARG A 624 21.94 14.27 -20.48
N GLY A 625 21.70 14.75 -19.23
CA GLY A 625 22.23 15.97 -18.71
C GLY A 625 23.74 15.92 -18.41
#